data_5e4c04dff267851eb8e1db6550665a57
#
_entry.id   5e4c04dff267851eb8e1db6550665a57
#
_cell.length_a   1.000
_cell.length_b   1.000
_cell.length_c   1.000
_cell.angle_alpha   90.00
_cell.angle_beta   90.00
_cell.angle_gamma   90.00
#
_symmetry.space_group_name_H-M   'P 1'
#
loop_
_entity.id
_entity.type
_entity.pdbx_description
1 polymer ?
#
loop_
_entity_poly.entity_id
_entity_poly.type
_entity_poly.pdbx_seq_one_letter_code
_entity_poly.pdbx_strand_id
1 'polypeptide(L)'
;MTKNLINLLAKEQVFPIIRKKDPQQVVDIAHALIDGGIKILEINVENPTIYSAIEEISKEVTVCAGGIITTLQAESAIDSGAKILSSPIFHMNLVKLSKNKQIPFIAGASTANEAYDAWKVRVPLIKLYPIKALGGALYVEDLLRPMPFLNVLAQGNVKLSEVPSYIKAGAMAVGVGSDFYEGCSFAEISKRAEYILKELKG
;
A
#
# COMPACT_ATOMS: atom_id res chain seq x y z
N MET A 1 13.54 10.03 4.31
CA MET A 1 12.81 8.81 3.93
C MET A 1 11.32 9.05 3.76
N THR A 2 10.59 9.56 4.74
CA THR A 2 9.14 9.82 4.66
C THR A 2 8.72 10.68 3.47
N LYS A 3 9.45 11.78 3.18
CA LYS A 3 9.17 12.66 2.04
C LYS A 3 9.33 11.93 0.70
N ASN A 4 10.28 11.01 0.61
CA ASN A 4 10.49 10.19 -0.59
C ASN A 4 9.34 9.21 -0.84
N LEU A 5 8.79 8.58 0.23
CA LEU A 5 7.60 7.73 0.12
C LEU A 5 6.41 8.51 -0.42
N ILE A 6 6.08 9.64 0.19
CA ILE A 6 4.95 10.47 -0.21
C ILE A 6 5.10 10.90 -1.68
N ASN A 7 6.30 11.36 -2.07
CA ASN A 7 6.57 11.75 -3.46
C ASN A 7 6.44 10.58 -4.44
N LEU A 8 6.91 9.39 -4.04
CA LEU A 8 6.81 8.20 -4.89
C LEU A 8 5.35 7.78 -5.09
N LEU A 9 4.57 7.70 -4.01
CA LEU A 9 3.16 7.33 -4.09
C LEU A 9 2.31 8.38 -4.83
N ALA A 10 2.58 9.67 -4.61
CA ALA A 10 1.90 10.75 -5.34
C ALA A 10 2.20 10.71 -6.85
N LYS A 11 3.39 10.23 -7.23
CA LYS A 11 3.78 10.06 -8.63
C LYS A 11 3.16 8.83 -9.29
N GLU A 12 3.19 7.70 -8.57
CA GLU A 12 2.71 6.42 -9.12
C GLU A 12 1.19 6.30 -9.04
N GLN A 13 0.55 6.90 -8.04
CA GLN A 13 -0.90 6.93 -7.77
C GLN A 13 -1.58 5.56 -7.65
N VAL A 14 -1.00 4.51 -8.15
CA VAL A 14 -1.42 3.12 -7.96
C VAL A 14 -0.42 2.37 -7.10
N PHE A 15 -0.93 1.56 -6.19
CA PHE A 15 -0.13 0.82 -5.20
C PHE A 15 -0.54 -0.65 -5.23
N PRO A 16 0.15 -1.50 -6.01
CA PRO A 16 -0.15 -2.93 -6.08
C PRO A 16 0.05 -3.63 -4.75
N ILE A 17 -0.86 -4.55 -4.42
CA ILE A 17 -0.83 -5.32 -3.18
C ILE A 17 -0.89 -6.79 -3.51
N ILE A 18 0.15 -7.53 -3.12
CA ILE A 18 0.23 -8.97 -3.30
C ILE A 18 -0.17 -9.66 -1.99
N ARG A 19 -1.19 -10.51 -2.08
CA ARG A 19 -1.69 -11.29 -0.95
C ARG A 19 -1.76 -12.76 -1.35
N LYS A 20 -0.68 -13.50 -1.14
CA LYS A 20 -0.56 -14.93 -1.36
C LYS A 20 0.14 -15.58 -0.17
N LYS A 21 -0.11 -16.88 0.04
CA LYS A 21 0.52 -17.65 1.13
C LYS A 21 1.80 -18.34 0.71
N ASP A 22 2.00 -18.54 -0.58
CA ASP A 22 3.16 -19.15 -1.20
C ASP A 22 4.16 -18.06 -1.62
N PRO A 23 5.41 -18.08 -1.08
CA PRO A 23 6.44 -17.11 -1.41
C PRO A 23 6.76 -17.07 -2.91
N GLN A 24 6.77 -18.21 -3.60
CA GLN A 24 7.08 -18.25 -5.03
C GLN A 24 6.02 -17.52 -5.85
N GLN A 25 4.73 -17.72 -5.52
CA GLN A 25 3.65 -16.95 -6.17
C GLN A 25 3.78 -15.44 -5.92
N VAL A 26 4.24 -15.03 -4.72
CA VAL A 26 4.49 -13.61 -4.43
C VAL A 26 5.58 -13.06 -5.33
N VAL A 27 6.71 -13.79 -5.45
CA VAL A 27 7.85 -13.40 -6.29
C VAL A 27 7.44 -13.31 -7.76
N ASP A 28 6.76 -14.33 -8.29
CA ASP A 28 6.33 -14.37 -9.68
C ASP A 28 5.39 -13.20 -10.04
N ILE A 29 4.41 -12.91 -9.18
CA ILE A 29 3.50 -11.77 -9.37
C ILE A 29 4.28 -10.44 -9.26
N ALA A 30 5.21 -10.32 -8.31
CA ALA A 30 6.01 -9.12 -8.13
C ALA A 30 6.86 -8.83 -9.36
N HIS A 31 7.56 -9.83 -9.92
CA HIS A 31 8.33 -9.68 -11.16
C HIS A 31 7.45 -9.22 -12.33
N ALA A 32 6.26 -9.82 -12.51
CA ALA A 32 5.35 -9.39 -13.57
C ALA A 32 4.88 -7.93 -13.40
N LEU A 33 4.67 -7.48 -12.17
CA LEU A 33 4.35 -6.07 -11.87
C LEU A 33 5.55 -5.14 -12.13
N ILE A 34 6.77 -5.57 -11.76
CA ILE A 34 8.02 -4.83 -11.99
C ILE A 34 8.29 -4.70 -13.49
N ASP A 35 8.12 -5.77 -14.26
CA ASP A 35 8.22 -5.78 -15.72
C ASP A 35 7.23 -4.79 -16.37
N GLY A 36 6.04 -4.63 -15.77
CA GLY A 36 5.04 -3.62 -16.16
C GLY A 36 5.35 -2.20 -15.67
N GLY A 37 6.52 -1.98 -15.05
CA GLY A 37 7.02 -0.65 -14.66
C GLY A 37 6.68 -0.22 -13.23
N ILE A 38 6.12 -1.10 -12.40
CA ILE A 38 5.84 -0.81 -10.97
C ILE A 38 7.16 -0.63 -10.20
N LYS A 39 7.25 0.43 -9.38
CA LYS A 39 8.44 0.79 -8.59
C LYS A 39 8.25 0.70 -7.09
N ILE A 40 7.01 0.49 -6.67
CA ILE A 40 6.62 0.31 -5.28
C ILE A 40 5.42 -0.65 -5.21
N LEU A 41 5.48 -1.63 -4.31
CA LEU A 41 4.38 -2.57 -4.08
C LEU A 41 4.29 -2.98 -2.62
N GLU A 42 3.10 -3.42 -2.19
CA GLU A 42 2.86 -4.01 -0.88
C GLU A 42 2.86 -5.54 -0.98
N ILE A 43 3.65 -6.21 -0.14
CA ILE A 43 3.59 -7.65 0.09
C ILE A 43 2.96 -7.87 1.47
N ASN A 44 1.78 -8.49 1.50
CA ASN A 44 1.13 -8.84 2.76
C ASN A 44 1.79 -10.05 3.42
N VAL A 45 2.14 -9.90 4.70
CA VAL A 45 2.71 -10.98 5.52
C VAL A 45 1.57 -11.90 5.99
N GLU A 46 1.17 -12.84 5.13
CA GLU A 46 0.11 -13.82 5.44
C GLU A 46 0.61 -14.95 6.37
N ASN A 47 1.91 -15.22 6.35
CA ASN A 47 2.59 -16.19 7.20
C ASN A 47 4.10 -15.90 7.20
N PRO A 48 4.90 -16.54 8.09
CA PRO A 48 6.34 -16.26 8.19
C PRO A 48 7.18 -16.61 6.96
N THR A 49 6.72 -17.50 6.07
CA THR A 49 7.49 -17.86 4.86
C THR A 49 7.55 -16.69 3.85
N ILE A 50 6.63 -15.72 3.93
CA ILE A 50 6.58 -14.57 3.03
C ILE A 50 7.78 -13.62 3.20
N TYR A 51 8.48 -13.65 4.33
CA TYR A 51 9.67 -12.83 4.52
C TYR A 51 10.77 -13.11 3.50
N SER A 52 10.91 -14.36 3.01
CA SER A 52 11.86 -14.69 1.94
C SER A 52 11.53 -13.98 0.62
N ALA A 53 10.25 -13.87 0.28
CA ALA A 53 9.82 -13.12 -0.91
C ALA A 53 10.07 -11.60 -0.74
N ILE A 54 9.88 -11.05 0.46
CA ILE A 54 10.23 -9.65 0.76
C ILE A 54 11.74 -9.44 0.56
N GLU A 55 12.57 -10.34 1.07
CA GLU A 55 14.03 -10.28 0.94
C GLU A 55 14.48 -10.30 -0.52
N GLU A 56 13.87 -11.14 -1.34
CA GLU A 56 14.18 -11.24 -2.77
C GLU A 56 13.76 -9.95 -3.51
N ILE A 57 12.50 -9.57 -3.42
CA ILE A 57 11.92 -8.47 -4.20
C ILE A 57 12.44 -7.09 -3.74
N SER A 58 12.83 -6.95 -2.47
CA SER A 58 13.39 -5.68 -1.97
C SER A 58 14.72 -5.29 -2.57
N LYS A 59 15.40 -6.18 -3.30
CA LYS A 59 16.63 -5.93 -4.06
C LYS A 59 16.36 -5.17 -5.36
N GLU A 60 15.14 -5.24 -5.88
CA GLU A 60 14.78 -4.70 -7.18
C GLU A 60 13.87 -3.46 -7.08
N VAL A 61 12.94 -3.46 -6.12
CA VAL A 61 11.90 -2.44 -6.01
C VAL A 61 11.66 -2.04 -4.55
N THR A 62 10.99 -0.92 -4.33
CA THR A 62 10.60 -0.52 -2.97
C THR A 62 9.46 -1.42 -2.47
N VAL A 63 9.74 -2.23 -1.46
CA VAL A 63 8.75 -3.10 -0.83
C VAL A 63 8.18 -2.48 0.44
N CYS A 64 6.85 -2.45 0.50
CA CYS A 64 6.07 -2.21 1.71
C CYS A 64 5.61 -3.55 2.28
N ALA A 65 5.94 -3.86 3.52
CA ALA A 65 5.38 -5.01 4.20
C ALA A 65 3.99 -4.66 4.76
N GLY A 66 2.97 -5.34 4.24
CA GLY A 66 1.57 -5.15 4.62
C GLY A 66 1.05 -6.18 5.61
N GLY A 67 -0.13 -5.88 6.19
CA GLY A 67 -0.75 -6.77 7.17
C GLY A 67 -0.08 -6.80 8.53
N ILE A 68 0.80 -5.85 8.82
CA ILE A 68 1.58 -5.78 10.06
C ILE A 68 0.69 -5.35 11.22
N ILE A 69 0.54 -6.20 12.23
CA ILE A 69 -0.27 -5.91 13.43
C ILE A 69 0.53 -6.02 14.74
N THR A 70 1.75 -6.57 14.68
CA THR A 70 2.65 -6.69 15.86
C THR A 70 4.02 -6.10 15.57
N THR A 71 4.74 -5.71 16.64
CA THR A 71 6.12 -5.23 16.51
C THR A 71 7.08 -6.31 16.03
N LEU A 72 6.85 -7.57 16.40
CA LEU A 72 7.66 -8.71 15.93
C LEU A 72 7.55 -8.89 14.42
N GLN A 73 6.32 -8.84 13.86
CA GLN A 73 6.13 -8.86 12.41
C GLN A 73 6.84 -7.69 11.73
N ALA A 74 6.76 -6.51 12.31
CA ALA A 74 7.41 -5.31 11.79
C ALA A 74 8.94 -5.46 11.76
N GLU A 75 9.56 -5.95 12.83
CA GLU A 75 11.00 -6.18 12.91
C GLU A 75 11.45 -7.23 11.88
N SER A 76 10.77 -8.38 11.82
CA SER A 76 11.07 -9.41 10.81
C SER A 76 10.96 -8.88 9.37
N ALA A 77 9.95 -8.05 9.09
CA ALA A 77 9.79 -7.45 7.76
C ALA A 77 10.92 -6.45 7.43
N ILE A 78 11.37 -5.67 8.41
CA ILE A 78 12.49 -4.74 8.26
C ILE A 78 13.78 -5.52 7.99
N ASP A 79 14.05 -6.57 8.76
CA ASP A 79 15.24 -7.40 8.63
C ASP A 79 15.27 -8.12 7.27
N SER A 80 14.10 -8.42 6.70
CA SER A 80 13.94 -8.94 5.34
C SER A 80 14.01 -7.88 4.23
N GLY A 81 14.29 -6.62 4.56
CA GLY A 81 14.55 -5.58 3.57
C GLY A 81 13.35 -4.67 3.25
N ALA A 82 12.20 -4.83 3.89
CA ALA A 82 11.08 -3.90 3.70
C ALA A 82 11.49 -2.46 4.06
N LYS A 83 11.13 -1.51 3.21
CA LYS A 83 11.45 -0.08 3.38
C LYS A 83 10.27 0.72 3.92
N ILE A 84 9.11 0.12 4.01
CA ILE A 84 7.86 0.72 4.45
C ILE A 84 7.08 -0.36 5.21
N LEU A 85 6.35 0.04 6.24
CA LEU A 85 5.42 -0.83 6.96
C LEU A 85 3.99 -0.34 6.76
N SER A 86 3.05 -1.25 6.59
CA SER A 86 1.63 -0.97 6.44
C SER A 86 0.80 -1.87 7.37
N SER A 87 -0.10 -1.23 8.13
CA SER A 87 -1.03 -1.92 9.04
C SER A 87 -2.47 -1.70 8.61
N PRO A 88 -3.37 -2.68 8.80
CA PRO A 88 -4.80 -2.45 8.63
C PRO A 88 -5.41 -1.59 9.74
N ILE A 89 -4.67 -1.35 10.82
CA ILE A 89 -5.13 -0.62 12.00
C ILE A 89 -4.13 0.48 12.39
N PHE A 90 -4.60 1.46 13.14
CA PHE A 90 -3.75 2.39 13.88
C PHE A 90 -3.27 1.74 15.19
N HIS A 91 -1.96 1.61 15.37
CA HIS A 91 -1.36 1.03 16.59
C HIS A 91 -0.13 1.80 17.03
N MET A 92 -0.18 2.39 18.23
CA MET A 92 0.85 3.29 18.75
C MET A 92 2.24 2.63 18.87
N ASN A 93 2.32 1.33 19.21
CA ASN A 93 3.62 0.66 19.32
C ASN A 93 4.30 0.51 17.94
N LEU A 94 3.52 0.30 16.88
CA LEU A 94 4.05 0.29 15.50
C LEU A 94 4.53 1.68 15.08
N VAL A 95 3.80 2.74 15.46
CA VAL A 95 4.25 4.13 15.23
C VAL A 95 5.57 4.42 15.95
N LYS A 96 5.71 4.01 17.22
CA LYS A 96 6.96 4.19 17.98
C LYS A 96 8.11 3.41 17.35
N LEU A 97 7.88 2.14 16.98
CA LEU A 97 8.88 1.31 16.33
C LEU A 97 9.34 1.94 15.00
N SER A 98 8.41 2.34 14.15
CA SER A 98 8.72 2.93 12.84
C SER A 98 9.56 4.19 12.97
N LYS A 99 9.28 5.04 13.96
CA LYS A 99 10.08 6.24 14.26
C LYS A 99 11.48 5.88 14.74
N ASN A 100 11.61 4.93 15.66
CA ASN A 100 12.90 4.47 16.18
C ASN A 100 13.78 3.84 15.07
N LYS A 101 13.16 3.07 14.18
CA LYS A 101 13.84 2.44 13.03
C LYS A 101 13.97 3.38 11.82
N GLN A 102 13.40 4.59 11.89
CA GLN A 102 13.37 5.58 10.80
C GLN A 102 12.75 5.04 9.50
N ILE A 103 11.75 4.17 9.62
CA ILE A 103 11.02 3.58 8.50
C ILE A 103 9.60 4.19 8.41
N PRO A 104 9.13 4.62 7.23
CA PRO A 104 7.77 5.10 7.07
C PRO A 104 6.72 4.05 7.46
N PHE A 105 5.66 4.50 8.11
CA PHE A 105 4.54 3.67 8.53
C PHE A 105 3.24 4.19 7.94
N ILE A 106 2.46 3.29 7.34
CA ILE A 106 1.12 3.53 6.81
C ILE A 106 0.13 2.93 7.82
N ALA A 107 -0.63 3.77 8.50
CA ALA A 107 -1.61 3.34 9.49
C ALA A 107 -3.00 3.19 8.88
N GLY A 108 -3.69 2.09 9.19
CA GLY A 108 -5.08 1.87 8.82
C GLY A 108 -6.03 2.71 9.64
N ALA A 109 -7.10 3.19 9.01
CA ALA A 109 -8.21 3.88 9.62
C ALA A 109 -9.51 3.56 8.86
N SER A 110 -10.59 3.38 9.58
CA SER A 110 -11.95 3.20 9.06
C SER A 110 -12.87 4.38 9.38
N THR A 111 -12.45 5.24 10.29
CA THR A 111 -13.22 6.41 10.75
C THR A 111 -12.40 7.68 10.71
N ALA A 112 -13.10 8.83 10.69
CA ALA A 112 -12.49 10.16 10.76
C ALA A 112 -11.62 10.34 12.03
N ASN A 113 -12.07 9.81 13.18
CA ASN A 113 -11.33 9.90 14.43
C ASN A 113 -10.01 9.12 14.36
N GLU A 114 -10.03 7.89 13.84
CA GLU A 114 -8.80 7.09 13.68
C GLU A 114 -7.82 7.76 12.72
N ALA A 115 -8.31 8.32 11.61
CA ALA A 115 -7.49 9.06 10.66
C ALA A 115 -6.84 10.29 11.30
N TYR A 116 -7.61 11.06 12.05
CA TYR A 116 -7.12 12.23 12.77
C TYR A 116 -6.12 11.86 13.88
N ASP A 117 -6.37 10.78 14.63
CA ASP A 117 -5.46 10.29 15.67
C ASP A 117 -4.11 9.84 15.10
N ALA A 118 -4.12 9.16 13.96
CA ALA A 118 -2.89 8.80 13.24
C ALA A 118 -2.12 10.05 12.78
N TRP A 119 -2.82 11.05 12.23
CA TRP A 119 -2.22 12.31 11.80
C TRP A 119 -1.60 13.09 12.97
N LYS A 120 -2.27 13.19 14.11
CA LYS A 120 -1.73 13.88 15.33
C LYS A 120 -0.37 13.35 15.75
N VAL A 121 -0.13 12.07 15.58
CA VAL A 121 1.17 11.45 15.91
C VAL A 121 2.14 11.40 14.73
N ARG A 122 1.84 12.18 13.67
CA ARG A 122 2.73 12.34 12.49
C ARG A 122 2.93 11.06 11.69
N VAL A 123 1.90 10.22 11.57
CA VAL A 123 1.87 9.16 10.56
C VAL A 123 1.80 9.83 9.17
N PRO A 124 2.72 9.51 8.24
CA PRO A 124 2.85 10.25 6.98
C PRO A 124 1.73 9.94 5.97
N LEU A 125 1.14 8.76 6.05
CA LEU A 125 0.10 8.30 5.13
C LEU A 125 -0.91 7.44 5.87
N ILE A 126 -2.19 7.70 5.66
CA ILE A 126 -3.30 7.03 6.32
C ILE A 126 -4.00 6.13 5.30
N LYS A 127 -4.06 4.85 5.58
CA LYS A 127 -4.74 3.86 4.75
C LYS A 127 -6.23 3.78 5.14
N LEU A 128 -7.10 4.30 4.30
CA LEU A 128 -8.54 4.14 4.46
C LEU A 128 -8.94 2.71 4.07
N TYR A 129 -9.25 1.87 5.07
CA TYR A 129 -9.48 0.44 4.90
C TYR A 129 -10.61 -0.07 5.82
N PRO A 130 -11.51 -0.92 5.31
CA PRO A 130 -11.67 -1.37 3.91
C PRO A 130 -12.52 -0.39 3.09
N ILE A 131 -11.92 0.37 2.19
CA ILE A 131 -12.54 1.57 1.56
C ILE A 131 -13.86 1.27 0.82
N LYS A 132 -13.97 0.13 0.13
CA LYS A 132 -15.20 -0.23 -0.60
C LYS A 132 -16.41 -0.36 0.33
N ALA A 133 -16.21 -0.95 1.52
CA ALA A 133 -17.26 -1.12 2.53
C ALA A 133 -17.62 0.20 3.23
N LEU A 134 -16.72 1.19 3.21
CA LEU A 134 -16.93 2.49 3.85
C LEU A 134 -17.67 3.49 2.95
N GLY A 135 -17.89 3.18 1.67
CA GLY A 135 -18.56 4.07 0.73
C GLY A 135 -17.74 4.47 -0.50
N GLY A 136 -16.54 3.88 -0.66
CA GLY A 136 -15.72 4.08 -1.85
C GLY A 136 -15.14 5.48 -1.98
N ALA A 137 -15.10 5.99 -3.21
CA ALA A 137 -14.53 7.31 -3.51
C ALA A 137 -15.27 8.47 -2.81
N LEU A 138 -16.59 8.34 -2.63
CA LEU A 138 -17.38 9.34 -1.91
C LEU A 138 -16.92 9.49 -0.45
N TYR A 139 -16.60 8.38 0.22
CA TYR A 139 -16.06 8.43 1.58
C TYR A 139 -14.71 9.16 1.66
N VAL A 140 -13.84 9.00 0.65
CA VAL A 140 -12.58 9.74 0.57
C VAL A 140 -12.85 11.25 0.48
N GLU A 141 -13.76 11.65 -0.40
CA GLU A 141 -14.14 13.06 -0.58
C GLU A 141 -14.73 13.66 0.70
N ASP A 142 -15.69 12.96 1.33
CA ASP A 142 -16.34 13.43 2.56
C ASP A 142 -15.36 13.54 3.73
N LEU A 143 -14.41 12.59 3.86
CA LEU A 143 -13.36 12.65 4.88
C LEU A 143 -12.40 13.82 4.67
N LEU A 144 -11.98 14.05 3.42
CA LEU A 144 -11.01 15.09 3.09
C LEU A 144 -11.60 16.50 3.07
N ARG A 145 -12.90 16.64 2.90
CA ARG A 145 -13.56 17.97 2.92
C ARG A 145 -13.26 18.77 4.18
N PRO A 146 -13.44 18.25 5.41
CA PRO A 146 -13.04 18.92 6.65
C PRO A 146 -11.55 18.77 6.99
N MET A 147 -10.84 17.81 6.43
CA MET A 147 -9.46 17.47 6.76
C MET A 147 -8.55 17.38 5.51
N PRO A 148 -8.45 18.45 4.70
CA PRO A 148 -7.69 18.44 3.43
C PRO A 148 -6.17 18.28 3.62
N PHE A 149 -5.70 18.34 4.86
CA PHE A 149 -4.30 18.16 5.23
C PHE A 149 -3.89 16.69 5.37
N LEU A 150 -4.84 15.74 5.29
CA LEU A 150 -4.54 14.31 5.36
C LEU A 150 -4.00 13.80 4.03
N ASN A 151 -2.92 13.02 4.09
CA ASN A 151 -2.50 12.18 2.98
C ASN A 151 -3.18 10.81 3.13
N VAL A 152 -3.98 10.41 2.16
CA VAL A 152 -4.74 9.16 2.24
C VAL A 152 -4.43 8.20 1.10
N LEU A 153 -4.34 6.91 1.45
CA LEU A 153 -4.27 5.76 0.57
C LEU A 153 -5.61 5.03 0.64
N ALA A 154 -6.36 4.97 -0.45
CA ALA A 154 -7.61 4.21 -0.52
C ALA A 154 -7.30 2.74 -0.81
N GLN A 155 -7.73 1.80 0.06
CA GLN A 155 -7.42 0.38 -0.09
C GLN A 155 -8.61 -0.49 0.39
N GLY A 156 -8.82 -1.61 -0.29
CA GLY A 156 -9.82 -2.63 0.08
C GLY A 156 -10.87 -2.84 -0.99
N ASN A 157 -10.72 -3.94 -1.74
CA ASN A 157 -11.60 -4.35 -2.84
C ASN A 157 -11.78 -3.33 -3.98
N VAL A 158 -10.74 -2.53 -4.25
CA VAL A 158 -10.73 -1.58 -5.36
C VAL A 158 -10.31 -2.29 -6.64
N LYS A 159 -11.03 -2.04 -7.74
CA LYS A 159 -10.67 -2.50 -9.08
C LYS A 159 -9.77 -1.48 -9.78
N LEU A 160 -8.96 -1.94 -10.73
CA LEU A 160 -8.08 -1.07 -11.53
C LEU A 160 -8.88 0.04 -12.24
N SER A 161 -10.04 -0.29 -12.79
CA SER A 161 -10.92 0.68 -13.46
C SER A 161 -11.51 1.75 -12.54
N GLU A 162 -11.46 1.55 -11.23
CA GLU A 162 -11.98 2.51 -10.23
C GLU A 162 -10.89 3.48 -9.74
N VAL A 163 -9.60 3.20 -10.00
CA VAL A 163 -8.47 4.02 -9.52
C VAL A 163 -8.62 5.50 -9.84
N PRO A 164 -8.94 5.92 -11.09
CA PRO A 164 -9.09 7.33 -11.40
C PRO A 164 -10.14 8.05 -10.55
N SER A 165 -11.22 7.36 -10.17
CA SER A 165 -12.29 7.94 -9.35
C SER A 165 -11.83 8.27 -7.93
N TYR A 166 -10.99 7.39 -7.33
CA TYR A 166 -10.41 7.64 -6.02
C TYR A 166 -9.36 8.75 -6.02
N ILE A 167 -8.54 8.83 -7.08
CA ILE A 167 -7.59 9.94 -7.25
C ILE A 167 -8.33 11.26 -7.39
N LYS A 168 -9.39 11.30 -8.20
CA LYS A 168 -10.25 12.48 -8.34
C LYS A 168 -10.91 12.89 -7.02
N ALA A 169 -11.26 11.94 -6.16
CA ALA A 169 -11.79 12.18 -4.81
C ALA A 169 -10.74 12.71 -3.82
N GLY A 170 -9.46 12.78 -4.20
CA GLY A 170 -8.37 13.33 -3.40
C GLY A 170 -7.46 12.28 -2.75
N ALA A 171 -7.63 11.00 -3.03
CA ALA A 171 -6.66 9.99 -2.58
C ALA A 171 -5.30 10.24 -3.25
N MET A 172 -4.22 10.18 -2.47
CA MET A 172 -2.85 10.31 -2.97
C MET A 172 -2.44 9.11 -3.82
N ALA A 173 -2.89 7.93 -3.43
CA ALA A 173 -2.68 6.68 -4.15
C ALA A 173 -3.82 5.72 -3.84
N VAL A 174 -3.93 4.67 -4.65
CA VAL A 174 -4.97 3.65 -4.54
C VAL A 174 -4.34 2.27 -4.48
N GLY A 175 -4.63 1.53 -3.42
CA GLY A 175 -4.17 0.16 -3.23
C GLY A 175 -5.06 -0.84 -3.96
N VAL A 176 -4.51 -1.54 -4.95
CA VAL A 176 -5.21 -2.57 -5.73
C VAL A 176 -4.55 -3.92 -5.51
N GLY A 177 -5.34 -4.90 -5.10
CA GLY A 177 -4.88 -6.27 -4.82
C GLY A 177 -5.14 -7.24 -5.97
N SER A 178 -6.01 -8.22 -5.71
CA SER A 178 -6.31 -9.34 -6.60
C SER A 178 -6.72 -8.96 -8.02
N ASP A 179 -7.30 -7.78 -8.22
CA ASP A 179 -7.70 -7.30 -9.57
C ASP A 179 -6.49 -7.11 -10.51
N PHE A 180 -5.27 -7.01 -9.98
CA PHE A 180 -4.06 -7.01 -10.80
C PHE A 180 -3.72 -8.39 -11.36
N TYR A 181 -3.86 -9.45 -10.56
CA TYR A 181 -3.23 -10.73 -10.85
C TYR A 181 -4.16 -11.96 -10.80
N GLU A 182 -5.34 -11.88 -10.17
CA GLU A 182 -6.18 -13.06 -10.05
C GLU A 182 -6.72 -13.50 -11.41
N GLY A 183 -6.50 -14.78 -11.77
CA GLY A 183 -6.92 -15.34 -13.04
C GLY A 183 -6.14 -14.84 -14.26
N CYS A 184 -4.99 -14.19 -14.06
CA CYS A 184 -4.15 -13.62 -15.12
C CYS A 184 -2.86 -14.40 -15.31
N SER A 185 -2.38 -14.48 -16.54
CA SER A 185 -1.00 -14.85 -16.84
C SER A 185 -0.04 -13.70 -16.47
N PHE A 186 1.26 -14.01 -16.33
CA PHE A 186 2.27 -12.99 -16.02
C PHE A 186 2.31 -11.86 -17.06
N ALA A 187 2.17 -12.19 -18.34
CA ALA A 187 2.11 -11.20 -19.42
C ALA A 187 0.88 -10.27 -19.31
N GLU A 188 -0.25 -10.78 -18.81
CA GLU A 188 -1.43 -9.96 -18.57
C GLU A 188 -1.27 -9.05 -17.35
N ILE A 189 -0.59 -9.53 -16.28
CA ILE A 189 -0.26 -8.71 -15.12
C ILE A 189 0.63 -7.52 -15.55
N SER A 190 1.71 -7.77 -16.29
CA SER A 190 2.60 -6.72 -16.81
C SER A 190 1.83 -5.70 -17.66
N LYS A 191 1.00 -6.16 -18.60
CA LYS A 191 0.18 -5.27 -19.44
C LYS A 191 -0.82 -4.44 -18.64
N ARG A 192 -1.44 -5.01 -17.58
CA ARG A 192 -2.33 -4.26 -16.68
C ARG A 192 -1.57 -3.16 -15.93
N ALA A 193 -0.36 -3.46 -15.46
CA ALA A 193 0.50 -2.49 -14.80
C ALA A 193 0.91 -1.35 -15.75
N GLU A 194 1.38 -1.66 -16.94
CA GLU A 194 1.71 -0.67 -17.99
C GLU A 194 0.49 0.22 -18.32
N TYR A 195 -0.67 -0.41 -18.52
CA TYR A 195 -1.89 0.29 -18.89
C TYR A 195 -2.30 1.32 -17.81
N ILE A 196 -2.41 0.89 -16.55
CA ILE A 196 -2.84 1.79 -15.47
C ILE A 196 -1.85 2.92 -15.22
N LEU A 197 -0.53 2.63 -15.29
CA LEU A 197 0.51 3.65 -15.15
C LEU A 197 0.46 4.69 -16.29
N LYS A 198 0.07 4.28 -17.50
CA LYS A 198 -0.12 5.19 -18.63
C LYS A 198 -1.39 6.03 -18.46
N GLU A 199 -2.49 5.42 -18.07
CA GLU A 199 -3.77 6.09 -17.85
C GLU A 199 -3.68 7.20 -16.78
N LEU A 200 -2.93 6.94 -15.70
CA LEU A 200 -2.77 7.90 -14.60
C LEU A 200 -1.80 9.07 -14.91
N LYS A 201 -1.04 8.98 -16.00
CA LYS A 201 -0.08 10.04 -16.43
C LYS A 201 -0.62 10.92 -17.56
N GLY A 202 -1.72 10.54 -18.18
CA GLY A 202 -2.37 11.27 -19.28
C GLY A 202 -3.35 12.28 -18.75
#